data_764ad913cd26e006bafbf02b6bb19e55
#
_entry.id   764ad913cd26e006bafbf02b6bb19e55
#
_cell.length_a   1.000
_cell.length_b   1.000
_cell.length_c   1.000
_cell.angle_alpha   90.00
_cell.angle_beta   90.00
_cell.angle_gamma   90.00
#
_symmetry.space_group_name_H-M   'P 1'
#
loop_
_entity.id
_entity.type
_entity.pdbx_description
1 polymer ?
#
loop_
_entity_poly.entity_id
_entity_poly.type
_entity_poly.pdbx_seq_one_letter_code
_entity_poly.pdbx_strand_id
1 'polypeptide(L)'
;MQQSRGDEMRRLVVMRHAKAVATAPSDHERGLASRGRTDAHQVGQWLRERGIEPDAALVSDAQRTRETWEHVSDAAAWDLEADFSAALYAAGADSAFDLIREVDEDVRTLVVVGHNPTMAYIAELIDDGEGDVEATTGLVTRGFPTSALAVFTVEVGWTDLGPGTGRIEAFHPGHG
;
A
#
# COMPACT_ATOMS: atom_id res chain seq x y z
N MET A 1 -15.15 18.42 28.44
CA MET A 1 -15.38 18.18 27.02
C MET A 1 -14.58 16.97 26.58
N GLN A 2 -15.23 15.86 26.49
CA GLN A 2 -14.61 14.69 25.86
C GLN A 2 -14.72 14.87 24.36
N GLN A 3 -13.64 15.30 23.72
CA GLN A 3 -13.51 15.07 22.30
C GLN A 3 -13.39 13.56 22.11
N SER A 4 -14.39 12.98 21.48
CA SER A 4 -14.40 11.58 21.12
C SER A 4 -13.18 11.31 20.24
N ARG A 5 -12.24 10.51 20.73
CA ARG A 5 -11.09 10.01 19.97
C ARG A 5 -11.51 9.08 18.83
N GLY A 6 -12.81 9.03 18.51
CA GLY A 6 -13.38 8.12 17.53
C GLY A 6 -13.54 8.67 16.12
N ASP A 7 -13.23 9.94 15.88
CA ASP A 7 -13.66 10.62 14.66
C ASP A 7 -12.52 11.01 13.72
N GLU A 8 -11.29 10.60 13.98
CA GLU A 8 -10.20 10.88 13.07
C GLU A 8 -10.01 9.71 12.12
N MET A 9 -10.43 9.93 10.88
CA MET A 9 -10.30 8.99 9.79
C MET A 9 -8.84 8.65 9.52
N ARG A 10 -8.53 7.37 9.46
CA ARG A 10 -7.25 6.88 9.02
C ARG A 10 -7.25 6.68 7.51
N ARG A 11 -6.08 6.70 6.94
CA ARG A 11 -5.90 6.43 5.52
C ARG A 11 -4.91 5.29 5.34
N LEU A 12 -5.26 4.32 4.50
CA LEU A 12 -4.40 3.18 4.17
C LEU A 12 -4.13 3.18 2.68
N VAL A 13 -2.86 3.16 2.31
CA VAL A 13 -2.42 2.96 0.94
C VAL A 13 -1.89 1.53 0.82
N VAL A 14 -2.51 0.72 -0.02
CA VAL A 14 -2.08 -0.65 -0.31
C VAL A 14 -1.48 -0.67 -1.70
N MET A 15 -0.21 -1.07 -1.81
CA MET A 15 0.54 -1.03 -3.07
C MET A 15 1.24 -2.35 -3.34
N ARG A 16 1.16 -2.83 -4.57
CA ARG A 16 2.03 -3.89 -5.07
C ARG A 16 3.34 -3.27 -5.58
N HIS A 17 4.48 -3.96 -5.34
CA HIS A 17 5.77 -3.52 -5.87
C HIS A 17 5.73 -3.26 -7.38
N ALA A 18 6.62 -2.42 -7.87
CA ALA A 18 6.78 -2.14 -9.30
C ALA A 18 7.46 -3.31 -10.03
N LYS A 19 7.53 -3.21 -11.35
CA LYS A 19 8.05 -4.28 -12.20
C LYS A 19 9.49 -4.65 -11.83
N ALA A 20 9.70 -5.94 -11.53
CA ALA A 20 10.99 -6.49 -11.14
C ALA A 20 11.64 -7.23 -12.30
N VAL A 21 12.99 -7.38 -12.23
CA VAL A 21 13.72 -8.26 -13.13
C VAL A 21 13.28 -9.72 -12.91
N ALA A 22 13.37 -10.54 -13.96
CA ALA A 22 12.87 -11.91 -13.91
C ALA A 22 13.79 -12.84 -13.09
N THR A 23 15.09 -12.56 -13.03
CA THR A 23 16.08 -13.44 -12.41
C THR A 23 17.07 -12.68 -11.55
N ALA A 24 17.52 -13.34 -10.48
CA ALA A 24 18.58 -12.94 -9.59
C ALA A 24 19.08 -14.19 -8.87
N PRO A 25 20.15 -14.13 -8.04
CA PRO A 25 20.60 -15.31 -7.30
C PRO A 25 19.52 -15.93 -6.41
N SER A 26 18.58 -15.09 -5.89
CA SER A 26 17.40 -15.55 -5.17
C SER A 26 16.20 -14.68 -5.52
N ASP A 27 14.99 -15.16 -5.22
CA ASP A 27 13.77 -14.34 -5.40
C ASP A 27 13.85 -13.04 -4.60
N HIS A 28 14.31 -13.10 -3.37
CA HIS A 28 14.46 -11.96 -2.47
C HIS A 28 15.37 -10.86 -3.06
N GLU A 29 16.39 -11.24 -3.81
CA GLU A 29 17.37 -10.32 -4.41
C GLU A 29 16.92 -9.72 -5.75
N ARG A 30 15.79 -10.14 -6.28
CA ARG A 30 15.27 -9.56 -7.53
C ARG A 30 14.89 -8.08 -7.32
N GLY A 31 15.66 -7.19 -7.96
CA GLY A 31 15.41 -5.75 -7.94
C GLY A 31 14.43 -5.31 -9.02
N LEU A 32 14.19 -4.01 -9.11
CA LEU A 32 13.33 -3.43 -10.14
C LEU A 32 14.00 -3.46 -11.51
N ALA A 33 13.21 -3.74 -12.54
CA ALA A 33 13.57 -3.44 -13.93
C ALA A 33 13.55 -1.92 -14.16
N SER A 34 14.19 -1.44 -15.22
CA SER A 34 14.20 -0.01 -15.57
C SER A 34 12.79 0.58 -15.65
N ARG A 35 11.86 -0.13 -16.26
CA ARG A 35 10.47 0.28 -16.34
C ARG A 35 9.83 0.37 -14.96
N GLY A 36 10.15 -0.55 -14.06
CA GLY A 36 9.64 -0.53 -12.68
C GLY A 36 10.08 0.71 -11.91
N ARG A 37 11.31 1.16 -12.09
CA ARG A 37 11.79 2.41 -11.49
C ARG A 37 10.99 3.61 -12.00
N THR A 38 10.76 3.68 -13.29
CA THR A 38 9.94 4.74 -13.91
C THR A 38 8.50 4.72 -13.39
N ASP A 39 7.89 3.53 -13.34
CA ASP A 39 6.52 3.36 -12.85
C ASP A 39 6.39 3.77 -11.37
N ALA A 40 7.33 3.37 -10.54
CA ALA A 40 7.34 3.74 -9.12
C ALA A 40 7.49 5.26 -8.94
N HIS A 41 8.33 5.91 -9.74
CA HIS A 41 8.47 7.36 -9.72
C HIS A 41 7.17 8.07 -10.10
N GLN A 42 6.48 7.59 -11.13
CA GLN A 42 5.18 8.15 -11.56
C GLN A 42 4.12 7.99 -10.47
N VAL A 43 4.09 6.85 -9.79
CA VAL A 43 3.19 6.63 -8.65
C VAL A 43 3.48 7.61 -7.52
N GLY A 44 4.76 7.84 -7.21
CA GLY A 44 5.15 8.83 -6.20
C GLY A 44 4.67 10.24 -6.54
N GLN A 45 4.79 10.66 -7.80
CA GLN A 45 4.27 11.94 -8.27
C GLN A 45 2.74 12.02 -8.13
N TRP A 46 2.04 10.94 -8.49
CA TRP A 46 0.59 10.85 -8.36
C TRP A 46 0.14 10.99 -6.90
N LEU A 47 0.84 10.33 -5.97
CA LEU A 47 0.58 10.44 -4.53
C LEU A 47 0.83 11.86 -4.00
N ARG A 48 1.89 12.49 -4.47
CA ARG A 48 2.22 13.88 -4.13
C ARG A 48 1.13 14.86 -4.58
N GLU A 49 0.66 14.72 -5.81
CA GLU A 49 -0.42 15.55 -6.37
C GLU A 49 -1.72 15.42 -5.57
N ARG A 50 -1.95 14.26 -4.95
CA ARG A 50 -3.11 14.02 -4.11
C ARG A 50 -2.93 14.46 -2.65
N GLY A 51 -1.77 14.98 -2.31
CA GLY A 51 -1.49 15.45 -0.95
C GLY A 51 -1.40 14.32 0.08
N ILE A 52 -1.04 13.11 -0.34
CA ILE A 52 -0.90 11.98 0.57
C ILE A 52 0.48 12.03 1.22
N GLU A 53 0.49 12.16 2.55
CA GLU A 53 1.70 12.23 3.37
C GLU A 53 1.60 11.18 4.48
N PRO A 54 2.33 10.06 4.36
CA PRO A 54 2.26 9.01 5.37
C PRO A 54 3.01 9.36 6.64
N ASP A 55 2.52 8.83 7.76
CA ASP A 55 3.18 8.88 9.06
C ASP A 55 4.02 7.63 9.31
N ALA A 56 3.70 6.54 8.62
CA ALA A 56 4.42 5.28 8.70
C ALA A 56 4.33 4.51 7.37
N ALA A 57 5.29 3.65 7.14
CA ALA A 57 5.30 2.75 6.00
C ALA A 57 5.77 1.36 6.42
N LEU A 58 5.00 0.35 6.05
CA LEU A 58 5.32 -1.06 6.23
C LEU A 58 5.62 -1.65 4.86
N VAL A 59 6.86 -2.07 4.64
CA VAL A 59 7.36 -2.49 3.33
C VAL A 59 7.99 -3.87 3.45
N SER A 60 7.65 -4.80 2.56
CA SER A 60 8.36 -6.08 2.49
C SER A 60 9.86 -5.83 2.29
N ASP A 61 10.70 -6.65 2.91
CA ASP A 61 12.15 -6.47 2.86
C ASP A 61 12.81 -7.00 1.57
N ALA A 62 12.04 -7.55 0.63
CA ALA A 62 12.55 -7.94 -0.67
C ALA A 62 13.16 -6.74 -1.42
N GLN A 63 14.17 -7.00 -2.24
CA GLN A 63 14.85 -5.94 -2.98
C GLN A 63 13.87 -5.11 -3.83
N ARG A 64 12.92 -5.75 -4.52
CA ARG A 64 11.93 -5.06 -5.37
C ARG A 64 10.98 -4.15 -4.60
N THR A 65 10.60 -4.50 -3.39
CA THR A 65 9.75 -3.67 -2.54
C THR A 65 10.53 -2.52 -1.91
N ARG A 66 11.78 -2.76 -1.49
CA ARG A 66 12.68 -1.70 -1.00
C ARG A 66 12.90 -0.63 -2.06
N GLU A 67 13.22 -1.05 -3.28
CA GLU A 67 13.45 -0.12 -4.40
C GLU A 67 12.17 0.61 -4.81
N THR A 68 11.01 -0.08 -4.79
CA THR A 68 9.72 0.56 -5.03
C THR A 68 9.49 1.70 -4.04
N TRP A 69 9.68 1.43 -2.75
CA TRP A 69 9.55 2.44 -1.70
C TRP A 69 10.51 3.61 -1.92
N GLU A 70 11.76 3.32 -2.22
CA GLU A 70 12.77 4.35 -2.46
C GLU A 70 12.36 5.31 -3.59
N HIS A 71 11.93 4.79 -4.73
CA HIS A 71 11.51 5.61 -5.87
C HIS A 71 10.20 6.35 -5.62
N VAL A 72 9.24 5.70 -4.97
CA VAL A 72 7.96 6.33 -4.62
C VAL A 72 8.17 7.45 -3.63
N SER A 73 8.88 7.21 -2.54
CA SER A 73 9.10 8.21 -1.49
C SER A 73 9.93 9.39 -1.99
N ASP A 74 10.91 9.14 -2.84
CA ASP A 74 11.70 10.20 -3.45
C ASP A 74 10.84 11.11 -4.34
N ALA A 75 10.06 10.53 -5.24
CA ALA A 75 9.17 11.28 -6.13
C ALA A 75 8.04 12.00 -5.40
N ALA A 76 7.53 11.40 -4.33
CA ALA A 76 6.49 12.00 -3.48
C ALA A 76 7.05 13.07 -2.52
N ALA A 77 8.37 13.19 -2.42
CA ALA A 77 9.07 14.07 -1.48
C ALA A 77 8.73 13.76 -0.01
N TRP A 78 8.62 12.48 0.32
CA TRP A 78 8.43 12.01 1.68
C TRP A 78 9.77 11.84 2.38
N ASP A 79 9.91 12.45 3.53
CA ASP A 79 11.07 12.26 4.42
C ASP A 79 10.66 11.31 5.56
N LEU A 80 10.52 10.06 5.22
CA LEU A 80 10.04 9.00 6.12
C LEU A 80 10.82 7.72 5.87
N GLU A 81 11.32 7.12 6.94
CA GLU A 81 11.92 5.79 6.89
C GLU A 81 10.84 4.72 6.98
N ALA A 82 10.90 3.72 6.10
CA ALA A 82 9.99 2.58 6.14
C ALA A 82 10.46 1.54 7.16
N ASP A 83 9.51 0.80 7.71
CA ASP A 83 9.75 -0.45 8.42
C ASP A 83 9.82 -1.58 7.37
N PHE A 84 11.02 -2.11 7.14
CA PHE A 84 11.23 -3.22 6.22
C PHE A 84 11.03 -4.55 6.96
N SER A 85 10.03 -5.30 6.52
CA SER A 85 9.52 -6.46 7.24
C SER A 85 9.75 -7.76 6.48
N ALA A 86 10.54 -8.67 7.07
CA ALA A 86 10.70 -10.03 6.58
C ALA A 86 9.38 -10.82 6.74
N ALA A 87 8.62 -10.52 7.78
CA ALA A 87 7.31 -11.13 8.00
C ALA A 87 6.33 -10.79 6.88
N LEU A 88 6.33 -9.54 6.40
CA LEU A 88 5.48 -9.14 5.28
C LEU A 88 5.90 -9.80 3.97
N TYR A 89 7.20 -10.01 3.77
CA TYR A 89 7.71 -10.76 2.60
C TYR A 89 7.09 -12.16 2.51
N ALA A 90 7.00 -12.84 3.64
CA ALA A 90 6.49 -14.22 3.73
C ALA A 90 4.97 -14.31 3.93
N ALA A 91 4.27 -13.18 4.15
CA ALA A 91 2.89 -13.17 4.61
C ALA A 91 1.88 -13.51 3.51
N GLY A 92 0.89 -14.35 3.86
CA GLY A 92 -0.40 -14.37 3.18
C GLY A 92 -1.30 -13.26 3.72
N ALA A 93 -2.56 -13.20 3.25
CA ALA A 93 -3.47 -12.11 3.60
C ALA A 93 -3.73 -11.99 5.11
N ASP A 94 -3.99 -13.11 5.79
CA ASP A 94 -4.27 -13.10 7.24
C ASP A 94 -3.08 -12.56 8.05
N SER A 95 -1.88 -13.04 7.74
CA SER A 95 -0.65 -12.58 8.42
C SER A 95 -0.35 -11.12 8.12
N ALA A 96 -0.62 -10.66 6.91
CA ALA A 96 -0.44 -9.26 6.54
C ALA A 96 -1.43 -8.36 7.28
N PHE A 97 -2.69 -8.77 7.43
CA PHE A 97 -3.66 -8.06 8.28
C PHE A 97 -3.17 -7.94 9.72
N ASP A 98 -2.63 -9.04 10.27
CA ASP A 98 -2.10 -9.02 11.64
C ASP A 98 -0.96 -8.03 11.80
N LEU A 99 -0.06 -7.94 10.80
CA LEU A 99 1.03 -6.97 10.81
C LEU A 99 0.52 -5.52 10.78
N ILE A 100 -0.52 -5.24 9.98
CA ILE A 100 -1.12 -3.90 9.92
C ILE A 100 -1.82 -3.57 11.23
N ARG A 101 -2.49 -4.54 11.85
CA ARG A 101 -3.17 -4.36 13.15
C ARG A 101 -2.22 -4.01 14.29
N GLU A 102 -0.94 -4.35 14.17
CA GLU A 102 0.10 -4.02 15.14
C GLU A 102 0.66 -2.60 15.02
N VAL A 103 0.30 -1.88 13.96
CA VAL A 103 0.75 -0.50 13.74
C VAL A 103 0.21 0.39 14.86
N ASP A 104 1.03 1.33 15.33
CA ASP A 104 0.67 2.27 16.36
C ASP A 104 -0.62 3.03 16.00
N GLU A 105 -1.55 3.11 16.93
CA GLU A 105 -2.84 3.77 16.73
C GLU A 105 -2.71 5.29 16.47
N ASP A 106 -1.57 5.88 16.79
CA ASP A 106 -1.29 7.29 16.50
C ASP A 106 -0.96 7.53 15.02
N VAL A 107 -0.66 6.48 14.26
CA VAL A 107 -0.45 6.58 12.81
C VAL A 107 -1.78 6.89 12.12
N ARG A 108 -1.82 7.97 11.35
CA ARG A 108 -3.03 8.41 10.61
C ARG A 108 -3.03 7.90 9.18
N THR A 109 -1.90 7.99 8.50
CA THR A 109 -1.73 7.52 7.13
C THR A 109 -0.61 6.49 7.08
N LEU A 110 -0.97 5.28 6.68
CA LEU A 110 -0.05 4.15 6.55
C LEU A 110 0.07 3.74 5.08
N VAL A 111 1.29 3.58 4.61
CA VAL A 111 1.58 2.96 3.31
C VAL A 111 2.08 1.54 3.53
N VAL A 112 1.51 0.58 2.82
CA VAL A 112 1.94 -0.81 2.83
C VAL A 112 2.35 -1.22 1.41
N VAL A 113 3.58 -1.69 1.25
CA VAL A 113 4.11 -2.14 -0.05
C VAL A 113 4.47 -3.61 0.06
N GLY A 114 3.86 -4.43 -0.77
CA GLY A 114 4.06 -5.87 -0.73
C GLY A 114 3.86 -6.56 -2.08
N HIS A 115 3.42 -7.79 -2.01
CA HIS A 115 3.38 -8.72 -3.13
C HIS A 115 1.96 -9.23 -3.37
N ASN A 116 1.67 -9.65 -4.59
CA ASN A 116 0.47 -10.40 -4.90
C ASN A 116 0.71 -11.90 -4.66
N PRO A 117 -0.36 -12.63 -4.30
CA PRO A 117 -1.75 -12.20 -4.25
C PRO A 117 -2.16 -11.41 -2.99
N THR A 118 -1.28 -11.28 -2.02
CA THR A 118 -1.57 -10.71 -0.70
C THR A 118 -2.11 -9.28 -0.79
N MET A 119 -1.46 -8.39 -1.53
CA MET A 119 -1.90 -7.00 -1.64
C MET A 119 -3.26 -6.88 -2.34
N ALA A 120 -3.49 -7.65 -3.40
CA ALA A 120 -4.77 -7.71 -4.08
C ALA A 120 -5.89 -8.17 -3.12
N TYR A 121 -5.67 -9.23 -2.35
CA TYR A 121 -6.66 -9.73 -1.39
C TYR A 121 -6.96 -8.71 -0.29
N ILE A 122 -5.95 -8.04 0.25
CA ILE A 122 -6.17 -7.00 1.26
C ILE A 122 -7.06 -5.90 0.69
N ALA A 123 -6.73 -5.38 -0.50
CA ALA A 123 -7.50 -4.32 -1.12
C ALA A 123 -8.96 -4.73 -1.35
N GLU A 124 -9.20 -5.94 -1.85
CA GLU A 124 -10.54 -6.46 -2.08
C GLU A 124 -11.32 -6.69 -0.79
N LEU A 125 -10.67 -7.23 0.25
CA LEU A 125 -11.33 -7.57 1.50
C LEU A 125 -11.73 -6.35 2.32
N ILE A 126 -10.89 -5.33 2.41
CA ILE A 126 -11.19 -4.14 3.21
C ILE A 126 -12.21 -3.22 2.55
N ASP A 127 -12.37 -3.27 1.23
CA ASP A 127 -13.33 -2.41 0.51
C ASP A 127 -14.77 -2.72 0.96
N ASP A 128 -15.47 -1.67 1.42
CA ASP A 128 -16.88 -1.78 1.83
C ASP A 128 -17.85 -1.67 0.65
N GLY A 129 -17.36 -1.37 -0.54
CA GLY A 129 -18.17 -1.21 -1.76
C GLY A 129 -18.92 0.11 -1.88
N GLU A 130 -18.78 1.00 -0.91
CA GLU A 130 -19.52 2.26 -0.84
C GLU A 130 -18.68 3.50 -1.19
N GLY A 131 -17.46 3.27 -1.66
CA GLY A 131 -16.52 4.34 -1.97
C GLY A 131 -16.69 4.94 -3.37
N ASP A 132 -15.62 5.54 -3.85
CA ASP A 132 -15.57 6.15 -5.18
C ASP A 132 -15.87 5.10 -6.26
N VAL A 133 -16.82 5.38 -7.14
CA VAL A 133 -17.32 4.43 -8.16
C VAL A 133 -16.24 4.12 -9.20
N GLU A 134 -15.49 5.13 -9.63
CA GLU A 134 -14.42 4.94 -10.60
C GLU A 134 -13.28 4.09 -10.02
N ALA A 135 -12.90 4.37 -8.78
CA ALA A 135 -11.87 3.61 -8.06
C ALA A 135 -12.31 2.15 -7.83
N THR A 136 -13.54 1.93 -7.40
CA THR A 136 -14.11 0.58 -7.21
C THR A 136 -14.11 -0.18 -8.54
N THR A 137 -14.58 0.43 -9.60
CA THR A 137 -14.61 -0.17 -10.94
C THR A 137 -13.19 -0.51 -11.41
N GLY A 138 -12.24 0.40 -11.21
CA GLY A 138 -10.83 0.19 -11.54
C GLY A 138 -10.24 -1.03 -10.83
N LEU A 139 -10.44 -1.13 -9.53
CA LEU A 139 -9.95 -2.25 -8.73
C LEU A 139 -10.54 -3.59 -9.21
N VAL A 140 -11.84 -3.63 -9.47
CA VAL A 140 -12.51 -4.86 -9.92
C VAL A 140 -12.11 -5.26 -11.34
N THR A 141 -12.03 -4.31 -12.26
CA THR A 141 -11.81 -4.60 -13.68
C THR A 141 -10.35 -4.70 -14.08
N ARG A 142 -9.48 -3.92 -13.44
CA ARG A 142 -8.05 -3.88 -13.75
C ARG A 142 -7.23 -4.87 -12.93
N GLY A 143 -7.79 -5.38 -11.83
CA GLY A 143 -7.05 -6.16 -10.85
C GLY A 143 -5.95 -5.34 -10.17
N PHE A 144 -4.86 -5.99 -9.79
CA PHE A 144 -3.79 -5.35 -9.03
C PHE A 144 -2.42 -5.64 -9.66
N PRO A 145 -2.13 -5.08 -10.85
CA PRO A 145 -0.86 -5.31 -11.53
C PRO A 145 0.33 -4.68 -10.79
N THR A 146 1.55 -4.90 -11.26
CA THR A 146 2.74 -4.27 -10.66
C THR A 146 2.56 -2.76 -10.63
N SER A 147 3.01 -2.13 -9.56
CA SER A 147 2.86 -0.72 -9.22
C SER A 147 1.42 -0.23 -9.01
N ALA A 148 0.42 -1.12 -9.06
CA ALA A 148 -0.95 -0.75 -8.69
C ALA A 148 -1.05 -0.40 -7.22
N LEU A 149 -1.92 0.55 -6.91
CA LEU A 149 -2.23 0.91 -5.53
C LEU A 149 -3.68 1.34 -5.38
N ALA A 150 -4.17 1.15 -4.17
CA ALA A 150 -5.50 1.61 -3.76
C ALA A 150 -5.36 2.44 -2.47
N VAL A 151 -6.11 3.52 -2.40
CA VAL A 151 -6.16 4.40 -1.23
C VAL A 151 -7.51 4.24 -0.57
N PHE A 152 -7.51 3.90 0.72
CA PHE A 152 -8.72 3.70 1.51
C PHE A 152 -8.79 4.68 2.65
N THR A 153 -9.98 5.19 2.91
CA THR A 153 -10.33 5.80 4.18
C THR A 153 -10.77 4.70 5.13
N VAL A 154 -10.26 4.70 6.36
CA VAL A 154 -10.53 3.67 7.36
C VAL A 154 -11.10 4.33 8.60
N GLU A 155 -12.32 3.93 8.99
CA GLU A 155 -13.04 4.52 10.14
C GLU A 155 -12.77 3.81 11.47
N VAL A 156 -12.09 2.66 11.42
CA VAL A 156 -11.73 1.89 12.62
C VAL A 156 -10.26 2.09 12.97
N GLY A 157 -9.87 1.76 14.20
CA GLY A 157 -8.45 1.68 14.57
C GLY A 157 -7.74 0.55 13.83
N TRP A 158 -6.41 0.62 13.74
CA TRP A 158 -5.63 -0.42 13.06
C TRP A 158 -5.90 -1.81 13.66
N THR A 159 -6.08 -1.89 14.97
CA THR A 159 -6.38 -3.15 15.68
C THR A 159 -7.64 -3.83 15.13
N ASP A 160 -8.61 -3.05 14.66
CA ASP A 160 -9.91 -3.54 14.18
C ASP A 160 -10.00 -3.65 12.65
N LEU A 161 -8.90 -3.39 11.94
CA LEU A 161 -8.88 -3.50 10.48
C LEU A 161 -9.25 -4.91 10.04
N GLY A 162 -10.15 -5.01 9.08
CA GLY A 162 -10.62 -6.28 8.55
C GLY A 162 -11.57 -6.09 7.37
N PRO A 163 -12.31 -7.16 7.02
CA PRO A 163 -13.25 -7.10 5.90
C PRO A 163 -14.27 -5.97 6.04
N GLY A 164 -14.44 -5.18 4.96
CA GLY A 164 -15.45 -4.12 4.90
C GLY A 164 -15.18 -2.90 5.77
N THR A 165 -13.98 -2.73 6.30
CA THR A 165 -13.65 -1.61 7.19
C THR A 165 -13.07 -0.39 6.47
N GLY A 166 -12.79 -0.49 5.19
CA GLY A 166 -12.22 0.58 4.38
C GLY A 166 -13.14 1.02 3.27
N ARG A 167 -13.06 2.29 2.93
CA ARG A 167 -13.78 2.87 1.80
C ARG A 167 -12.78 3.39 0.79
N ILE A 168 -12.82 2.85 -0.43
CA ILE A 168 -11.86 3.25 -1.46
C ILE A 168 -12.11 4.70 -1.87
N GLU A 169 -11.06 5.52 -1.87
CA GLU A 169 -11.14 6.90 -2.36
C GLU A 169 -10.39 7.11 -3.67
N ALA A 170 -9.41 6.27 -4.00
CA ALA A 170 -8.64 6.37 -5.24
C ALA A 170 -8.01 5.03 -5.59
N PHE A 171 -7.82 4.78 -6.87
CA PHE A 171 -7.13 3.62 -7.42
C PHE A 171 -6.21 4.05 -8.56
N HIS A 172 -4.97 3.56 -8.52
CA HIS A 172 -4.00 3.72 -9.61
C HIS A 172 -3.70 2.34 -10.17
N PRO A 173 -3.95 2.09 -11.47
CA PRO A 173 -3.84 0.74 -12.02
C PRO A 173 -2.41 0.23 -12.20
N GLY A 174 -1.40 1.08 -11.96
CA GLY A 174 -0.03 0.74 -12.32
C GLY A 174 0.15 0.65 -13.82
N HIS A 175 1.23 0.00 -14.22
CA HIS A 175 1.56 -0.15 -15.64
C HIS A 175 1.87 -1.61 -16.03
N GLY A 176 1.52 -2.56 -15.14
CA GLY A 176 1.55 -4.00 -15.40
C GLY A 176 2.79 -4.55 -16.06
#